data_faf19422576d067d1405e0948cf7dc99
#
_entry.id   faf19422576d067d1405e0948cf7dc99
#
_cell.length_a   1.000
_cell.length_b   1.000
_cell.length_c   1.000
_cell.angle_alpha   90.00
_cell.angle_beta   90.00
_cell.angle_gamma   90.00
#
_symmetry.space_group_name_H-M   'P 1'
#
loop_
_entity.id
_entity.type
_entity.pdbx_description
1 polymer ?
#
loop_
_entity_poly.entity_id
_entity_poly.type
_entity_poly.pdbx_seq_one_letter_code
_entity_poly.pdbx_strand_id
1 'polypeptide(L)'
;MYNILVVDDERIHREGLIMLLEKICPDDMLWEASNGQEAMEIMNNISCEIVISDIRMAEMDGLQLQKKVKTDYPETAFVIVSGYADFSYAREALQFHASDYLLKPVDAEELKRAIKKIKKSKNQDQVQKQKVDQMERRLKESAYGYMEWLLNQYIHHTRRKVWEPLSEMFPLRQEGYLMLIRINKQHLILNEEMKREICLLYTSPSPRDGATSR
;
A
#
# COMPACT_ATOMS: atom_id res chain seq x y z
N MET A 1 -13.66 0.87 11.79
CA MET A 1 -14.57 -0.08 11.13
C MET A 1 -13.71 -0.98 10.25
N TYR A 2 -13.80 -2.27 10.44
CA TYR A 2 -13.03 -3.30 9.72
C TYR A 2 -14.00 -4.27 9.07
N ASN A 3 -13.64 -4.85 7.93
CA ASN A 3 -14.34 -6.00 7.35
C ASN A 3 -13.67 -7.27 7.86
N ILE A 4 -14.45 -8.11 8.53
CA ILE A 4 -14.03 -9.39 9.09
C ILE A 4 -14.77 -10.49 8.36
N LEU A 5 -14.05 -11.39 7.71
CA LEU A 5 -14.61 -12.53 6.99
C LEU A 5 -14.42 -13.80 7.84
N VAL A 6 -15.51 -14.50 8.12
CA VAL A 6 -15.52 -15.81 8.80
C VAL A 6 -15.71 -16.90 7.78
N VAL A 7 -14.84 -17.89 7.77
CA VAL A 7 -14.85 -19.00 6.81
C VAL A 7 -14.87 -20.33 7.57
N ASP A 8 -15.95 -21.06 7.44
CA ASP A 8 -16.12 -22.38 8.07
C ASP A 8 -17.18 -23.16 7.29
N ASP A 9 -16.97 -24.41 6.93
CA ASP A 9 -17.95 -25.22 6.18
C ASP A 9 -19.11 -25.67 7.07
N GLU A 10 -18.90 -25.72 8.39
CA GLU A 10 -19.95 -26.03 9.36
C GLU A 10 -20.73 -24.77 9.75
N ARG A 11 -21.98 -24.67 9.29
CA ARG A 11 -22.86 -23.54 9.54
C ARG A 11 -22.96 -23.16 11.02
N ILE A 12 -23.07 -24.14 11.92
CA ILE A 12 -23.23 -23.90 13.36
C ILE A 12 -21.98 -23.22 13.94
N HIS A 13 -20.78 -23.63 13.52
CA HIS A 13 -19.53 -23.00 13.94
C HIS A 13 -19.40 -21.59 13.41
N ARG A 14 -19.76 -21.39 12.16
CA ARG A 14 -19.71 -20.08 11.49
C ARG A 14 -20.66 -19.09 12.17
N GLU A 15 -21.93 -19.45 12.37
CA GLU A 15 -22.92 -18.63 13.09
C GLU A 15 -22.46 -18.33 14.53
N GLY A 16 -21.89 -19.34 15.23
CA GLY A 16 -21.36 -19.13 16.56
C GLY A 16 -20.23 -18.11 16.64
N LEU A 17 -19.28 -18.14 15.67
CA LEU A 17 -18.22 -17.14 15.57
C LEU A 17 -18.76 -15.74 15.24
N ILE A 18 -19.74 -15.64 14.33
CA ILE A 18 -20.40 -14.38 14.01
C ILE A 18 -21.04 -13.77 15.25
N MET A 19 -21.84 -14.55 16.01
CA MET A 19 -22.46 -14.09 17.26
C MET A 19 -21.44 -13.61 18.30
N LEU A 20 -20.27 -14.23 18.38
CA LEU A 20 -19.20 -13.79 19.27
C LEU A 20 -18.59 -12.47 18.79
N LEU A 21 -18.34 -12.36 17.48
CA LEU A 21 -17.78 -11.16 16.87
C LEU A 21 -18.72 -9.96 16.96
N GLU A 22 -20.01 -10.14 16.76
CA GLU A 22 -21.02 -9.08 16.95
C GLU A 22 -20.96 -8.46 18.36
N LYS A 23 -20.73 -9.29 19.39
CA LYS A 23 -20.56 -8.82 20.77
C LYS A 23 -19.21 -8.15 21.03
N ILE A 24 -18.14 -8.65 20.39
CA ILE A 24 -16.76 -8.16 20.58
C ILE A 24 -16.50 -6.91 19.77
N CYS A 25 -17.06 -6.84 18.56
CA CYS A 25 -16.77 -5.85 17.53
C CYS A 25 -18.07 -5.31 16.88
N PRO A 26 -18.97 -4.64 17.63
CA PRO A 26 -20.27 -4.20 17.11
C PRO A 26 -20.20 -3.17 15.99
N ASP A 27 -19.07 -2.47 15.85
CA ASP A 27 -18.85 -1.44 14.83
C ASP A 27 -18.20 -1.98 13.55
N ASP A 28 -17.88 -3.29 13.48
CA ASP A 28 -17.24 -3.89 12.33
C ASP A 28 -18.26 -4.56 11.40
N MET A 29 -17.90 -4.67 10.12
CA MET A 29 -18.69 -5.39 9.13
C MET A 29 -18.28 -6.85 9.11
N LEU A 30 -19.25 -7.74 9.31
CA LEU A 30 -19.03 -9.18 9.33
C LEU A 30 -19.53 -9.81 8.02
N TRP A 31 -18.71 -10.67 7.47
CA TRP A 31 -18.96 -11.43 6.26
C TRP A 31 -18.76 -12.91 6.56
N GLU A 32 -19.46 -13.75 5.84
CA GLU A 32 -19.34 -15.20 6.01
C GLU A 32 -19.15 -15.91 4.67
N ALA A 33 -18.38 -16.99 4.70
CA ALA A 33 -18.18 -17.90 3.59
C ALA A 33 -18.20 -19.33 4.10
N SER A 34 -18.73 -20.26 3.29
CA SER A 34 -18.83 -21.67 3.61
C SER A 34 -17.61 -22.50 3.17
N ASN A 35 -16.71 -21.90 2.40
CA ASN A 35 -15.50 -22.54 1.90
C ASN A 35 -14.47 -21.50 1.43
N GLY A 36 -13.26 -21.97 1.13
CA GLY A 36 -12.18 -21.09 0.69
C GLY A 36 -12.41 -20.43 -0.67
N GLN A 37 -13.17 -21.05 -1.58
CA GLN A 37 -13.49 -20.49 -2.89
C GLN A 37 -14.44 -19.27 -2.74
N GLU A 38 -15.52 -19.44 -2.00
CA GLU A 38 -16.46 -18.37 -1.70
C GLU A 38 -15.78 -17.21 -0.95
N ALA A 39 -14.86 -17.53 -0.03
CA ALA A 39 -14.06 -16.54 0.67
C ALA A 39 -13.24 -15.67 -0.31
N MET A 40 -12.59 -16.28 -1.30
CA MET A 40 -11.84 -15.54 -2.32
C MET A 40 -12.75 -14.68 -3.21
N GLU A 41 -13.95 -15.17 -3.55
CA GLU A 41 -14.93 -14.41 -4.34
C GLU A 41 -15.40 -13.15 -3.57
N ILE A 42 -15.66 -13.29 -2.27
CA ILE A 42 -15.99 -12.15 -1.41
C ILE A 42 -14.84 -11.16 -1.35
N MET A 43 -13.61 -11.63 -1.14
CA MET A 43 -12.41 -10.79 -1.04
C MET A 43 -12.08 -10.06 -2.35
N ASN A 44 -12.48 -10.59 -3.51
CA ASN A 44 -12.35 -9.89 -4.79
C ASN A 44 -13.26 -8.65 -4.89
N ASN A 45 -14.36 -8.64 -4.14
CA ASN A 45 -15.36 -7.57 -4.21
C ASN A 45 -15.25 -6.57 -3.05
N ILE A 46 -14.67 -7.00 -1.93
CA ILE A 46 -14.51 -6.16 -0.73
C ILE A 46 -13.07 -6.24 -0.20
N SER A 47 -12.62 -5.14 0.40
CA SER A 47 -11.35 -5.14 1.14
C SER A 47 -11.59 -5.75 2.51
N CYS A 48 -11.09 -6.99 2.73
CA CYS A 48 -11.12 -7.65 4.03
C CYS A 48 -9.85 -7.38 4.81
N GLU A 49 -9.99 -6.81 6.00
CA GLU A 49 -8.85 -6.56 6.89
C GLU A 49 -8.48 -7.77 7.73
N ILE A 50 -9.46 -8.62 8.06
CA ILE A 50 -9.28 -9.80 8.93
C ILE A 50 -10.05 -10.97 8.32
N VAL A 51 -9.39 -12.11 8.19
CA VAL A 51 -10.00 -13.40 7.85
C VAL A 51 -9.84 -14.34 9.04
N ILE A 52 -10.91 -15.00 9.43
CA ILE A 52 -10.93 -16.03 10.48
C ILE A 52 -11.43 -17.31 9.80
N SER A 53 -10.57 -18.31 9.67
CA SER A 53 -10.87 -19.52 8.90
C SER A 53 -10.68 -20.78 9.70
N ASP A 54 -11.61 -21.73 9.56
CA ASP A 54 -11.34 -23.11 9.92
C ASP A 54 -10.21 -23.70 9.06
N ILE A 55 -9.51 -24.68 9.60
CA ILE A 55 -8.49 -25.43 8.84
C ILE A 55 -9.14 -26.42 7.90
N ARG A 56 -10.07 -27.23 8.42
CA ARG A 56 -10.63 -28.35 7.66
C ARG A 56 -11.90 -27.95 6.95
N MET A 57 -11.78 -27.66 5.68
CA MET A 57 -12.90 -27.36 4.80
C MET A 57 -12.77 -28.18 3.52
N ALA A 58 -13.90 -28.44 2.87
CA ALA A 58 -13.93 -29.09 1.57
C ALA A 58 -13.29 -28.22 0.49
N GLU A 59 -12.76 -28.82 -0.55
CA GLU A 59 -12.15 -28.21 -1.74
C GLU A 59 -10.87 -27.41 -1.47
N MET A 60 -10.93 -26.35 -0.69
CA MET A 60 -9.80 -25.52 -0.30
C MET A 60 -9.75 -25.43 1.22
N ASP A 61 -8.73 -26.04 1.83
CA ASP A 61 -8.51 -25.96 3.27
C ASP A 61 -8.04 -24.58 3.72
N GLY A 62 -8.15 -24.32 5.04
CA GLY A 62 -7.82 -23.02 5.60
C GLY A 62 -6.35 -22.62 5.45
N LEU A 63 -5.41 -23.58 5.36
CA LEU A 63 -4.00 -23.30 5.12
C LEU A 63 -3.74 -22.94 3.67
N GLN A 64 -4.43 -23.58 2.73
CA GLN A 64 -4.37 -23.23 1.31
C GLN A 64 -4.97 -21.84 1.08
N LEU A 65 -6.13 -21.56 1.72
CA LEU A 65 -6.73 -20.23 1.71
C LEU A 65 -5.77 -19.18 2.27
N GLN A 66 -5.14 -19.45 3.41
CA GLN A 66 -4.16 -18.55 4.03
C GLN A 66 -3.01 -18.21 3.07
N LYS A 67 -2.42 -19.22 2.42
CA LYS A 67 -1.33 -19.01 1.45
C LYS A 67 -1.77 -18.09 0.32
N LYS A 68 -2.96 -18.32 -0.22
CA LYS A 68 -3.53 -17.52 -1.30
C LYS A 68 -3.83 -16.11 -0.87
N VAL A 69 -4.48 -15.92 0.29
CA VAL A 69 -4.76 -14.61 0.87
C VAL A 69 -3.46 -13.83 1.14
N LYS A 70 -2.42 -14.48 1.66
CA LYS A 70 -1.14 -13.80 1.90
C LYS A 70 -0.40 -13.40 0.63
N THR A 71 -0.61 -14.10 -0.47
CA THR A 71 -0.05 -13.75 -1.78
C THR A 71 -0.81 -12.59 -2.42
N ASP A 72 -2.13 -12.67 -2.46
CA ASP A 72 -2.98 -11.72 -3.19
C ASP A 72 -3.35 -10.49 -2.35
N TYR A 73 -3.44 -10.65 -1.02
CA TYR A 73 -3.84 -9.63 -0.05
C TYR A 73 -2.88 -9.58 1.16
N PRO A 74 -1.61 -9.21 0.99
CA PRO A 74 -0.57 -9.32 2.03
C PRO A 74 -0.87 -8.55 3.31
N GLU A 75 -1.66 -7.50 3.21
CA GLU A 75 -2.07 -6.67 4.36
C GLU A 75 -3.20 -7.30 5.18
N THR A 76 -3.88 -8.34 4.69
CA THR A 76 -4.97 -9.01 5.40
C THR A 76 -4.41 -9.84 6.55
N ALA A 77 -4.92 -9.62 7.76
CA ALA A 77 -4.62 -10.44 8.91
C ALA A 77 -5.39 -11.77 8.81
N PHE A 78 -4.72 -12.87 9.09
CA PHE A 78 -5.32 -14.20 8.98
C PHE A 78 -5.26 -14.92 10.33
N VAL A 79 -6.42 -15.36 10.83
CA VAL A 79 -6.56 -16.12 12.06
C VAL A 79 -7.06 -17.51 11.69
N ILE A 80 -6.36 -18.53 12.17
CA ILE A 80 -6.77 -19.92 12.02
C ILE A 80 -7.58 -20.36 13.24
N VAL A 81 -8.67 -21.07 12.98
CA VAL A 81 -9.46 -21.77 14.01
C VAL A 81 -9.39 -23.26 13.74
N SER A 82 -9.16 -24.08 14.78
CA SER A 82 -9.02 -25.52 14.60
C SER A 82 -9.64 -26.31 15.73
N GLY A 83 -10.31 -27.40 15.40
CA GLY A 83 -10.79 -28.38 16.39
C GLY A 83 -9.71 -29.34 16.92
N TYR A 84 -8.51 -29.25 16.38
CA TYR A 84 -7.42 -30.16 16.71
C TYR A 84 -6.25 -29.37 17.31
N ALA A 85 -5.80 -29.80 18.48
CA ALA A 85 -4.55 -29.35 19.07
C ALA A 85 -3.34 -30.00 18.35
N ASP A 86 -3.36 -30.02 17.01
CA ASP A 86 -2.28 -30.59 16.22
C ASP A 86 -1.19 -29.56 16.01
N PHE A 87 -0.06 -29.81 16.63
CA PHE A 87 1.11 -28.95 16.57
C PHE A 87 1.61 -28.73 15.13
N SER A 88 1.37 -29.68 14.24
CA SER A 88 1.77 -29.58 12.81
C SER A 88 1.03 -28.47 12.10
N TYR A 89 -0.27 -28.33 12.29
CA TYR A 89 -1.09 -27.26 11.71
C TYR A 89 -0.76 -25.89 12.29
N ALA A 90 -0.58 -25.83 13.60
CA ALA A 90 -0.17 -24.56 14.25
C ALA A 90 1.19 -24.08 13.72
N ARG A 91 2.14 -25.01 13.56
CA ARG A 91 3.48 -24.69 13.01
C ARG A 91 3.38 -24.23 11.57
N GLU A 92 2.59 -24.88 10.73
CA GLU A 92 2.40 -24.50 9.34
C GLU A 92 1.71 -23.16 9.22
N ALA A 93 0.65 -22.90 9.99
CA ALA A 93 -0.04 -21.61 10.03
C ALA A 93 0.93 -20.46 10.39
N LEU A 94 1.79 -20.66 11.37
CA LEU A 94 2.81 -19.67 11.76
C LEU A 94 3.87 -19.45 10.67
N GLN A 95 4.30 -20.51 9.96
CA GLN A 95 5.23 -20.38 8.83
C GLN A 95 4.67 -19.50 7.70
N PHE A 96 3.36 -19.52 7.51
CA PHE A 96 2.66 -18.68 6.52
C PHE A 96 2.10 -17.39 7.13
N HIS A 97 2.70 -16.95 8.25
CA HIS A 97 2.37 -15.66 8.88
C HIS A 97 0.90 -15.51 9.30
N ALA A 98 0.30 -16.58 9.87
CA ALA A 98 -0.95 -16.43 10.60
C ALA A 98 -0.77 -15.39 11.72
N SER A 99 -1.75 -14.51 11.87
CA SER A 99 -1.74 -13.48 12.91
C SER A 99 -2.03 -14.08 14.29
N ASP A 100 -2.84 -15.15 14.30
CA ASP A 100 -3.12 -15.93 15.51
C ASP A 100 -3.68 -17.33 15.16
N TYR A 101 -3.74 -18.23 16.16
CA TYR A 101 -4.25 -19.59 16.04
C TYR A 101 -5.12 -19.89 17.27
N LEU A 102 -6.39 -20.22 17.05
CA LEU A 102 -7.38 -20.44 18.11
C LEU A 102 -7.87 -21.89 18.06
N LEU A 103 -8.15 -22.47 19.22
CA LEU A 103 -8.71 -23.82 19.32
C LEU A 103 -10.24 -23.76 19.47
N LYS A 104 -10.92 -24.72 18.84
CA LYS A 104 -12.36 -24.97 19.06
C LYS A 104 -12.54 -25.79 20.37
N PRO A 105 -13.53 -25.48 21.21
CA PRO A 105 -14.47 -24.38 21.09
C PRO A 105 -13.78 -23.02 21.33
N VAL A 106 -14.06 -22.04 20.45
CA VAL A 106 -13.38 -20.73 20.54
C VAL A 106 -13.81 -20.00 21.79
N ASP A 107 -12.85 -19.68 22.64
CA ASP A 107 -13.08 -18.85 23.82
C ASP A 107 -13.24 -17.38 23.44
N ALA A 108 -14.28 -16.73 23.98
CA ALA A 108 -14.61 -15.34 23.65
C ALA A 108 -13.49 -14.35 24.02
N GLU A 109 -12.79 -14.59 25.14
CA GLU A 109 -11.70 -13.70 25.58
C GLU A 109 -10.43 -13.94 24.76
N GLU A 110 -10.19 -15.17 24.27
CA GLU A 110 -9.10 -15.44 23.34
C GLU A 110 -9.35 -14.77 21.99
N LEU A 111 -10.53 -14.93 21.42
CA LEU A 111 -10.93 -14.25 20.19
C LEU A 111 -10.79 -12.74 20.30
N LYS A 112 -11.30 -12.17 21.40
CA LYS A 112 -11.20 -10.72 21.68
C LYS A 112 -9.76 -10.25 21.78
N ARG A 113 -8.87 -11.03 22.43
CA ARG A 113 -7.44 -10.71 22.49
C ARG A 113 -6.78 -10.73 21.12
N ALA A 114 -7.06 -11.75 20.32
CA ALA A 114 -6.54 -11.88 18.95
C ALA A 114 -6.96 -10.68 18.07
N ILE A 115 -8.25 -10.37 18.04
CA ILE A 115 -8.79 -9.23 17.28
C ILE A 115 -8.20 -7.90 17.74
N LYS A 116 -8.13 -7.68 19.06
CA LYS A 116 -7.54 -6.44 19.62
C LYS A 116 -6.07 -6.29 19.25
N LYS A 117 -5.29 -7.36 19.29
CA LYS A 117 -3.88 -7.39 18.88
C LYS A 117 -3.74 -7.02 17.39
N ILE A 118 -4.56 -7.63 16.52
CA ILE A 118 -4.55 -7.37 15.09
C ILE A 118 -4.91 -5.90 14.79
N LYS A 119 -5.99 -5.39 15.37
CA LYS A 119 -6.42 -4.00 15.17
C LYS A 119 -5.37 -3.01 15.65
N LYS A 120 -4.72 -3.29 16.78
CA LYS A 120 -3.63 -2.45 17.29
C LYS A 120 -2.44 -2.41 16.33
N SER A 121 -2.01 -3.56 15.80
CA SER A 121 -0.92 -3.63 14.80
C SER A 121 -1.28 -2.83 13.55
N LYS A 122 -2.46 -3.06 12.96
CA LYS A 122 -2.92 -2.35 11.77
C LYS A 122 -3.00 -0.84 11.95
N ASN A 123 -3.48 -0.38 13.10
CA ASN A 123 -3.52 1.05 13.41
C ASN A 123 -2.10 1.65 13.51
N GLN A 124 -1.14 0.91 14.09
CA GLN A 124 0.25 1.36 14.16
C GLN A 124 0.87 1.46 12.76
N ASP A 125 0.63 0.47 11.90
CA ASP A 125 1.13 0.45 10.52
C ASP A 125 0.54 1.61 9.69
N GLN A 126 -0.76 1.89 9.85
CA GLN A 126 -1.42 3.03 9.20
C GLN A 126 -0.83 4.37 9.66
N VAL A 127 -0.63 4.56 10.96
CA VAL A 127 0.00 5.78 11.50
C VAL A 127 1.43 5.94 10.98
N GLN A 128 2.17 4.84 10.89
CA GLN A 128 3.52 4.86 10.35
C GLN A 128 3.53 5.24 8.86
N LYS A 129 2.65 4.61 8.05
CA LYS A 129 2.49 4.96 6.61
C LYS A 129 2.13 6.44 6.45
N GLN A 130 1.16 6.95 7.20
CA GLN A 130 0.79 8.37 7.14
C GLN A 130 1.93 9.31 7.50
N LYS A 131 2.77 8.96 8.49
CA LYS A 131 3.96 9.75 8.84
C LYS A 131 4.99 9.76 7.70
N VAL A 132 5.23 8.63 7.06
CA VAL A 132 6.14 8.53 5.91
C VAL A 132 5.62 9.37 4.74
N ASP A 133 4.36 9.22 4.37
CA ASP A 133 3.72 9.98 3.30
C ASP A 133 3.76 11.50 3.57
N GLN A 134 3.53 11.90 4.83
CA GLN A 134 3.61 13.30 5.23
C GLN A 134 5.04 13.83 5.13
N MET A 135 6.02 13.02 5.52
CA MET A 135 7.44 13.38 5.41
C MET A 135 7.85 13.54 3.95
N GLU A 136 7.45 12.60 3.09
CA GLU A 136 7.71 12.68 1.65
C GLU A 136 7.07 13.93 1.02
N ARG A 137 5.83 14.27 1.38
CA ARG A 137 5.18 15.49 0.90
C ARG A 137 5.96 16.73 1.32
N ARG A 138 6.36 16.83 2.59
CA ARG A 138 7.16 17.96 3.10
C ARG A 138 8.50 18.07 2.39
N LEU A 139 9.18 16.95 2.12
CA LEU A 139 10.42 16.93 1.37
C LEU A 139 10.22 17.44 -0.06
N LYS A 140 9.17 16.98 -0.75
CA LYS A 140 8.82 17.46 -2.09
C LYS A 140 8.50 18.96 -2.09
N GLU A 141 7.67 19.41 -1.16
CA GLU A 141 7.32 20.85 -1.02
C GLU A 141 8.56 21.72 -0.76
N SER A 142 9.45 21.27 0.13
CA SER A 142 10.72 21.97 0.41
C SER A 142 11.65 22.01 -0.81
N ALA A 143 11.75 20.89 -1.55
CA ALA A 143 12.55 20.84 -2.78
C ALA A 143 11.98 21.75 -3.87
N TYR A 144 10.63 21.78 -4.03
CA TYR A 144 9.98 22.71 -4.96
C TYR A 144 10.19 24.16 -4.57
N GLY A 145 10.06 24.51 -3.28
CA GLY A 145 10.31 25.86 -2.78
C GLY A 145 11.76 26.32 -2.98
N TYR A 146 12.72 25.43 -2.75
CA TYR A 146 14.13 25.71 -3.01
C TYR A 146 14.41 25.87 -4.51
N MET A 147 13.81 25.05 -5.35
CA MET A 147 13.89 25.15 -6.81
C MET A 147 13.30 26.48 -7.31
N GLU A 148 12.13 26.85 -6.81
CA GLU A 148 11.49 28.11 -7.17
C GLU A 148 12.35 29.31 -6.74
N TRP A 149 12.96 29.26 -5.56
CA TRP A 149 13.90 30.27 -5.09
C TRP A 149 15.15 30.36 -6.00
N LEU A 150 15.75 29.22 -6.37
CA LEU A 150 16.90 29.18 -7.30
C LEU A 150 16.56 29.75 -8.67
N LEU A 151 15.39 29.39 -9.22
CA LEU A 151 14.92 29.91 -10.50
C LEU A 151 14.69 31.41 -10.45
N ASN A 152 14.10 31.94 -9.38
CA ASN A 152 13.93 33.37 -9.18
C ASN A 152 15.27 34.09 -9.08
N GLN A 153 16.25 33.53 -8.39
CA GLN A 153 17.62 34.09 -8.33
C GLN A 153 18.27 34.09 -9.73
N TYR A 154 18.08 33.03 -10.52
CA TYR A 154 18.59 32.97 -11.88
C TYR A 154 17.94 34.02 -12.79
N ILE A 155 16.61 34.13 -12.74
CA ILE A 155 15.85 35.11 -13.54
C ILE A 155 16.22 36.54 -13.23
N HIS A 156 16.38 36.87 -11.93
CA HIS A 156 16.63 38.28 -11.51
C HIS A 156 18.10 38.70 -11.50
N HIS A 157 19.05 37.75 -11.46
CA HIS A 157 20.45 38.09 -11.26
C HIS A 157 21.41 37.69 -12.38
N THR A 158 20.94 37.10 -13.46
CA THR A 158 21.73 36.74 -14.69
C THR A 158 23.14 36.21 -14.40
N ARG A 159 23.37 35.50 -13.32
CA ARG A 159 24.69 34.98 -12.93
C ARG A 159 24.76 33.44 -13.11
N ARG A 160 25.69 33.02 -13.97
CA ARG A 160 26.06 31.61 -14.22
C ARG A 160 26.25 30.73 -12.96
N LYS A 161 26.55 31.33 -11.81
CA LYS A 161 26.79 30.60 -10.54
C LYS A 161 25.56 29.92 -9.91
N VAL A 162 24.34 30.16 -10.37
CA VAL A 162 23.12 29.54 -9.82
C VAL A 162 22.85 28.18 -10.48
N TRP A 163 23.48 27.89 -11.60
CA TRP A 163 23.30 26.63 -12.34
C TRP A 163 24.01 25.43 -11.67
N GLU A 164 25.15 25.64 -11.02
CA GLU A 164 25.90 24.58 -10.34
C GLU A 164 25.08 23.81 -9.28
N PRO A 165 24.36 24.48 -8.34
CA PRO A 165 23.50 23.77 -7.39
C PRO A 165 22.35 23.01 -8.03
N LEU A 166 21.79 23.50 -9.15
CA LEU A 166 20.73 22.80 -9.87
C LEU A 166 21.23 21.55 -10.57
N SER A 167 22.44 21.57 -11.12
CA SER A 167 23.05 20.42 -11.79
C SER A 167 23.47 19.31 -10.82
N GLU A 168 23.82 19.65 -9.58
CA GLU A 168 24.12 18.68 -8.53
C GLU A 168 22.85 18.03 -7.97
N MET A 169 21.76 18.79 -7.81
CA MET A 169 20.49 18.30 -7.31
C MET A 169 19.71 17.47 -8.33
N PHE A 170 19.92 17.74 -9.61
CA PHE A 170 19.35 17.00 -10.72
C PHE A 170 20.51 16.59 -11.64
N PRO A 171 21.11 15.39 -11.46
CA PRO A 171 22.10 14.90 -12.40
C PRO A 171 21.46 14.74 -13.77
N LEU A 172 21.54 15.81 -14.56
CA LEU A 172 21.14 15.81 -15.96
C LEU A 172 22.09 14.85 -16.67
N ARG A 173 21.67 13.63 -16.92
CA ARG A 173 22.35 12.78 -17.89
C ARG A 173 22.31 13.52 -19.22
N GLN A 174 23.39 13.45 -19.99
CA GLN A 174 23.61 14.15 -21.26
C GLN A 174 22.56 13.89 -22.36
N GLU A 175 21.50 13.16 -22.07
CA GLU A 175 20.39 12.85 -22.97
C GLU A 175 19.18 13.68 -22.53
N GLY A 176 18.93 14.76 -23.29
CA GLY A 176 17.83 15.71 -23.25
C GLY A 176 16.61 15.40 -22.39
N TYR A 177 16.57 15.87 -21.17
CA TYR A 177 15.35 15.91 -20.40
C TYR A 177 14.67 17.26 -20.54
N LEU A 178 13.45 17.23 -21.05
CA LEU A 178 12.55 18.35 -21.09
C LEU A 178 12.12 18.70 -19.66
N MET A 179 12.69 19.71 -19.05
CA MET A 179 12.20 20.24 -17.79
C MET A 179 11.00 21.15 -18.07
N LEU A 180 9.80 20.60 -18.01
CA LEU A 180 8.55 21.35 -18.06
C LEU A 180 8.38 22.13 -16.76
N ILE A 181 8.91 23.35 -16.71
CA ILE A 181 8.65 24.29 -15.61
C ILE A 181 7.23 24.83 -15.80
N ARG A 182 6.28 24.28 -15.06
CA ARG A 182 4.93 24.83 -14.96
C ARG A 182 4.96 26.02 -14.03
N ILE A 183 5.26 27.21 -14.57
CA ILE A 183 5.17 28.45 -13.84
C ILE A 183 3.69 28.75 -13.59
N ASN A 184 3.29 28.81 -12.32
CA ASN A 184 1.94 29.08 -11.89
C ASN A 184 1.58 30.53 -12.31
N LYS A 185 0.56 30.69 -13.09
CA LYS A 185 -0.32 31.81 -13.52
C LYS A 185 0.06 33.27 -13.20
N GLN A 186 1.29 33.64 -12.98
CA GLN A 186 1.71 35.04 -13.01
C GLN A 186 2.49 35.27 -14.29
N HIS A 187 2.05 36.25 -15.11
CA HIS A 187 2.62 36.58 -16.39
C HIS A 187 4.10 37.00 -16.23
N LEU A 188 5.00 36.03 -16.37
CA LEU A 188 6.41 36.31 -16.58
C LEU A 188 6.57 36.76 -18.02
N ILE A 189 6.87 38.01 -18.22
CA ILE A 189 7.31 38.53 -19.52
C ILE A 189 8.74 38.02 -19.72
N LEU A 190 8.85 36.88 -20.45
CA LEU A 190 10.14 36.36 -20.87
C LEU A 190 10.75 37.37 -21.86
N ASN A 191 11.97 37.87 -21.56
CA ASN A 191 12.69 38.70 -22.53
C ASN A 191 13.18 37.82 -23.71
N GLU A 192 13.55 38.46 -24.82
CA GLU A 192 13.95 37.75 -26.06
C GLU A 192 15.19 36.87 -25.88
N GLU A 193 16.07 37.23 -24.95
CA GLU A 193 17.29 36.49 -24.63
C GLU A 193 16.98 35.15 -23.90
N MET A 194 16.05 35.17 -22.93
CA MET A 194 15.54 33.99 -22.26
C MET A 194 14.77 33.05 -23.21
N LYS A 195 14.01 33.62 -24.14
CA LYS A 195 13.33 32.84 -25.19
C LYS A 195 14.33 32.11 -26.09
N ARG A 196 15.46 32.73 -26.44
CA ARG A 196 16.53 32.11 -27.22
C ARG A 196 17.25 30.99 -26.47
N GLU A 197 17.56 31.17 -25.19
CA GLU A 197 18.20 30.12 -24.38
C GLU A 197 17.25 28.91 -24.19
N ILE A 198 15.96 29.16 -23.95
CA ILE A 198 14.95 28.10 -23.86
C ILE A 198 14.79 27.39 -25.20
N CYS A 199 14.79 28.11 -26.33
CA CYS A 199 14.76 27.51 -27.66
C CYS A 199 16.01 26.67 -27.97
N LEU A 200 17.21 27.10 -27.56
CA LEU A 200 18.44 26.33 -27.77
C LEU A 200 18.46 25.03 -26.98
N LEU A 201 17.86 24.99 -25.78
CA LEU A 201 17.65 23.77 -25.00
C LEU A 201 16.61 22.85 -25.63
N TYR A 202 15.65 23.41 -26.40
CA TYR A 202 14.54 22.68 -27.04
C TYR A 202 14.89 22.10 -28.42
N THR A 203 15.90 22.64 -29.10
CA THR A 203 16.25 22.29 -30.49
C THR A 203 17.49 21.41 -30.62
N SER A 204 18.02 20.88 -29.53
CA SER A 204 19.05 19.84 -29.59
C SER A 204 18.46 18.56 -30.21
N PRO A 205 18.91 18.09 -31.38
CA PRO A 205 18.33 16.91 -32.02
C PRO A 205 18.49 15.68 -31.14
N SER A 206 17.38 14.95 -30.96
CA SER A 206 17.37 13.66 -30.29
C SER A 206 18.31 12.69 -31.02
N PRO A 207 19.14 11.90 -30.32
CA PRO A 207 20.02 10.91 -30.94
C PRO A 207 19.30 9.79 -31.71
N ARG A 208 17.96 9.78 -31.73
CA ARG A 208 17.16 8.74 -32.41
C ARG A 208 16.88 9.02 -33.88
N ASP A 209 17.14 10.21 -34.41
CA ASP A 209 16.81 10.56 -35.80
C ASP A 209 17.95 10.21 -36.77
N GLY A 210 19.05 9.56 -36.31
CA GLY A 210 20.19 9.18 -37.13
C GLY A 210 20.28 7.71 -37.57
N ALA A 211 19.30 6.87 -37.25
CA ALA A 211 19.37 5.43 -37.52
C ALA A 211 18.25 4.90 -38.44
N THR A 212 18.03 5.54 -39.59
CA THR A 212 17.32 4.89 -40.69
C THR A 212 17.82 5.46 -42.04
N SER A 213 18.95 4.96 -42.49
CA SER A 213 19.23 4.74 -43.91
C SER A 213 20.63 4.17 -44.10
N ARG A 214 20.72 2.83 -44.14
CA ARG A 214 21.50 2.05 -45.12
C ARG A 214 21.28 0.56 -44.84
#